data_87c0a063920091a8f1efa5d66c3dde81
#
_entry.id   87c0a063920091a8f1efa5d66c3dde81
#
_cell.length_a   1.000
_cell.length_b   1.000
_cell.length_c   1.000
_cell.angle_alpha   90.00
_cell.angle_beta   90.00
_cell.angle_gamma   90.00
#
_symmetry.space_group_name_H-M   'P 1'
#
loop_
_entity.id
_entity.type
_entity.pdbx_description
1 polymer ?
#
loop_
_entity_poly.entity_id
_entity_poly.type
_entity_poly.pdbx_seq_one_letter_code
_entity_poly.pdbx_strand_id
1 'polypeptide(L)'
;AVLPDERYAPDVSDEDVGKLISKFLRSQEEYVRNVFLRKYFYFDSIREIAKRYSFTESKVKNMLFYTRNKLKDYLIKEGVEI
;
A
#
# COMPACT_ATOMS: atom_id res chain seq x y z
N ALA A 1 8.40 31.34 10.85
CA ALA A 1 8.09 31.04 10.66
C ALA A 1 7.29 30.27 10.36
N VAL A 2 6.96 30.24 10.32
CA VAL A 2 6.27 29.68 10.09
C VAL A 2 6.36 28.81 9.45
N LEU A 3 6.25 28.31 9.49
CA LEU A 3 6.33 27.45 9.02
C LEU A 3 5.69 27.31 7.99
N PRO A 4 5.92 27.41 7.40
CA PRO A 4 5.41 27.40 6.21
C PRO A 4 5.04 26.14 5.80
N ASP A 5 5.65 25.36 6.19
CA ASP A 5 5.46 24.13 5.82
C ASP A 5 4.13 23.79 5.87
N GLU A 6 3.51 24.14 6.71
CA GLU A 6 2.29 23.65 6.81
C GLU A 6 1.52 24.11 5.76
N ARG A 7 1.84 25.18 5.23
CA ARG A 7 0.96 25.55 4.36
C ARG A 7 1.03 24.85 3.16
N TYR A 8 2.09 24.42 2.77
CA TYR A 8 2.04 23.85 1.56
C TYR A 8 1.76 22.48 1.75
N ALA A 9 1.56 22.12 2.87
CA ALA A 9 1.23 20.84 3.08
C ALA A 9 -0.04 20.63 2.46
N PRO A 10 -0.20 19.69 1.74
CA PRO A 10 -1.41 19.46 1.10
C PRO A 10 -2.31 19.14 2.17
N ASP A 11 -3.43 19.09 1.94
CA ASP A 11 -4.31 18.80 2.90
C ASP A 11 -4.27 17.42 3.33
N VAL A 12 -3.35 16.62 2.89
CA VAL A 12 -3.30 15.21 3.23
C VAL A 12 -2.20 15.00 4.20
N SER A 13 -2.51 14.57 5.42
CA SER A 13 -1.52 14.26 6.44
C SER A 13 -1.17 12.78 6.37
N ASP A 14 -0.19 12.36 7.14
CA ASP A 14 0.17 10.96 7.20
C ASP A 14 -1.00 10.11 7.65
N GLU A 15 -1.80 10.64 8.56
CA GLU A 15 -2.97 9.92 9.03
C GLU A 15 -3.98 9.76 7.91
N ASP A 16 -4.16 10.78 7.09
CA ASP A 16 -5.08 10.71 5.98
C ASP A 16 -4.58 9.72 4.92
N VAL A 17 -3.28 9.68 4.68
CA VAL A 17 -2.71 8.71 3.75
C VAL A 17 -2.96 7.31 4.27
N GLY A 18 -2.79 7.09 5.57
CA GLY A 18 -3.05 5.80 6.17
C GLY A 18 -4.49 5.36 5.97
N LYS A 19 -5.44 6.29 6.11
CA LYS A 19 -6.84 5.98 5.89
C LYS A 19 -7.11 5.63 4.44
N LEU A 20 -6.47 6.33 3.52
CA LEU A 20 -6.63 6.05 2.09
C LEU A 20 -6.08 4.66 1.76
N ILE A 21 -4.93 4.31 2.31
CA ILE A 21 -4.35 3.00 2.08
C ILE A 21 -5.27 1.93 2.64
N SER A 22 -5.81 2.13 3.83
CA SER A 22 -6.74 1.18 4.42
C SER A 22 -7.98 1.00 3.56
N LYS A 23 -8.51 2.10 3.04
CA LYS A 23 -9.68 2.04 2.19
C LYS A 23 -9.37 1.30 0.89
N PHE A 24 -8.20 1.57 0.31
CA PHE A 24 -7.78 0.87 -0.89
C PHE A 24 -7.67 -0.62 -0.64
N LEU A 25 -7.05 -1.01 0.47
CA LEU A 25 -6.86 -2.42 0.76
C LEU A 25 -8.18 -3.13 0.99
N ARG A 26 -9.14 -2.45 1.59
CA ARG A 26 -10.44 -3.07 1.80
C ARG A 26 -11.19 -3.30 0.48
N SER A 27 -10.83 -2.57 -0.57
CA SER A 27 -11.46 -2.78 -1.86
C SER A 27 -10.82 -3.91 -2.65
N GLN A 28 -9.71 -4.45 -2.17
CA GLN A 28 -9.02 -5.54 -2.85
C GLN A 28 -9.54 -6.88 -2.37
N GLU A 29 -9.28 -7.93 -3.15
CA GLU A 29 -9.65 -9.26 -2.71
C GLU A 29 -8.85 -9.62 -1.48
N GLU A 30 -9.42 -10.47 -0.65
CA GLU A 30 -8.84 -10.78 0.64
C GLU A 30 -7.41 -11.29 0.53
N TYR A 31 -7.15 -12.17 -0.43
CA TYR A 31 -5.81 -12.74 -0.52
C TYR A 31 -4.80 -11.70 -0.99
N VAL A 32 -5.21 -10.76 -1.82
CA VAL A 32 -4.32 -9.69 -2.27
C VAL A 32 -3.98 -8.79 -1.10
N ARG A 33 -5.00 -8.42 -0.33
CA ARG A 33 -4.82 -7.58 0.84
C ARG A 33 -3.89 -8.26 1.84
N ASN A 34 -4.09 -9.56 2.08
CA ASN A 34 -3.29 -10.28 3.05
C ASN A 34 -1.82 -10.35 2.62
N VAL A 35 -1.57 -10.60 1.34
CA VAL A 35 -0.20 -10.66 0.85
C VAL A 35 0.48 -9.29 1.03
N PHE A 36 -0.25 -8.22 0.71
CA PHE A 36 0.29 -6.87 0.85
C PHE A 36 0.62 -6.57 2.32
N LEU A 37 -0.31 -6.92 3.23
CA LEU A 37 -0.09 -6.66 4.65
C LEU A 37 1.08 -7.48 5.18
N ARG A 38 1.21 -8.73 4.74
CA ARG A 38 2.32 -9.55 5.19
C ARG A 38 3.66 -8.94 4.78
N LYS A 39 3.73 -8.40 3.57
CA LYS A 39 4.99 -7.85 3.09
C LYS A 39 5.32 -6.53 3.78
N TYR A 40 4.35 -5.64 3.91
CA TYR A 40 4.65 -4.27 4.30
C TYR A 40 4.37 -3.95 5.76
N PHE A 41 3.54 -4.73 6.44
CA PHE A 41 3.27 -4.47 7.84
C PHE A 41 3.87 -5.53 8.75
N TYR A 42 3.97 -6.75 8.29
CA TYR A 42 4.57 -7.81 9.10
C TYR A 42 5.99 -8.11 8.66
N PHE A 43 6.45 -7.50 7.57
CA PHE A 43 7.82 -7.63 7.09
C PHE A 43 8.21 -9.06 6.75
N ASP A 44 7.26 -9.86 6.30
CA ASP A 44 7.57 -11.20 5.85
C ASP A 44 8.32 -11.13 4.53
N SER A 45 9.19 -12.09 4.28
CA SER A 45 9.85 -12.16 3.00
C SER A 45 8.91 -12.72 1.95
N ILE A 46 9.22 -12.50 0.69
CA ILE A 46 8.42 -13.06 -0.41
C ILE A 46 8.35 -14.58 -0.29
N ARG A 47 9.46 -15.21 0.10
CA ARG A 47 9.50 -16.63 0.27
C ARG A 47 8.55 -17.10 1.37
N GLU A 48 8.51 -16.38 2.49
CA GLU A 48 7.62 -16.72 3.58
C GLU A 48 6.16 -16.57 3.18
N ILE A 49 5.86 -15.53 2.44
CA ILE A 49 4.49 -15.29 1.99
C ILE A 49 4.06 -16.38 1.02
N ALA A 50 4.93 -16.72 0.06
CA ALA A 50 4.63 -17.76 -0.89
C ALA A 50 4.35 -19.07 -0.19
N LYS A 51 5.15 -19.38 0.85
CA LYS A 51 4.97 -20.62 1.59
C LYS A 51 3.66 -20.59 2.37
N ARG A 52 3.35 -19.45 2.98
CA ARG A 52 2.16 -19.36 3.81
C ARG A 52 0.87 -19.55 3.00
N TYR A 53 0.84 -19.02 1.78
CA TYR A 53 -0.38 -19.08 0.99
C TYR A 53 -0.31 -20.11 -0.13
N SER A 54 0.76 -20.88 -0.18
CA SER A 54 0.95 -21.91 -1.22
C SER A 54 0.98 -21.29 -2.62
N PHE A 55 1.61 -20.14 -2.72
CA PHE A 55 1.83 -19.48 -4.00
C PHE A 55 3.28 -19.65 -4.41
N THR A 56 3.58 -19.42 -5.68
CA THR A 56 4.98 -19.36 -6.10
C THR A 56 5.50 -17.97 -5.73
N GLU A 57 6.83 -17.87 -5.63
CA GLU A 57 7.43 -16.56 -5.35
C GLU A 57 7.15 -15.59 -6.49
N SER A 58 7.15 -16.07 -7.73
CA SER A 58 6.83 -15.22 -8.87
C SER A 58 5.44 -14.65 -8.76
N LYS A 59 4.48 -15.46 -8.32
CA LYS A 59 3.11 -14.99 -8.16
C LYS A 59 3.05 -13.90 -7.09
N VAL A 60 3.75 -14.10 -5.97
CA VAL A 60 3.76 -13.11 -4.91
C VAL A 60 4.39 -11.81 -5.39
N LYS A 61 5.51 -11.90 -6.12
CA LYS A 61 6.16 -10.71 -6.65
C LYS A 61 5.24 -9.94 -7.59
N ASN A 62 4.56 -10.67 -8.47
CA ASN A 62 3.66 -10.03 -9.42
C ASN A 62 2.48 -9.39 -8.71
N MET A 63 1.91 -10.08 -7.72
CA MET A 63 0.81 -9.52 -6.97
C MET A 63 1.21 -8.22 -6.28
N LEU A 64 2.38 -8.20 -5.66
CA LEU A 64 2.86 -7.02 -4.99
C LEU A 64 3.13 -5.88 -5.98
N PHE A 65 3.70 -6.22 -7.14
CA PHE A 65 3.99 -5.23 -8.16
C PHE A 65 2.69 -4.55 -8.64
N TYR A 66 1.70 -5.35 -8.99
CA TYR A 66 0.46 -4.78 -9.49
C TYR A 66 -0.31 -4.06 -8.39
N THR A 67 -0.28 -4.58 -7.17
CA THR A 67 -0.98 -3.92 -6.07
C THR A 67 -0.35 -2.57 -5.75
N ARG A 68 0.99 -2.50 -5.76
CA ARG A 68 1.67 -1.23 -5.52
C ARG A 68 1.33 -0.21 -6.60
N ASN A 69 1.27 -0.65 -7.85
CA ASN A 69 0.94 0.27 -8.93
C ASN A 69 -0.49 0.76 -8.83
N LYS A 70 -1.41 -0.12 -8.47
CA LYS A 70 -2.80 0.30 -8.28
C LYS A 70 -2.92 1.27 -7.10
N LEU A 71 -2.19 1.00 -6.03
CA LEU A 71 -2.21 1.88 -4.87
C LEU A 71 -1.64 3.25 -5.23
N LYS A 72 -0.57 3.27 -5.98
CA LYS A 72 0.04 4.54 -6.40
C LYS A 72 -0.96 5.35 -7.21
N ASP A 73 -1.62 4.71 -8.18
CA ASP A 73 -2.60 5.40 -9.01
C ASP A 73 -3.77 5.89 -8.16
N TYR A 74 -4.20 5.08 -7.21
CA TYR A 74 -5.29 5.45 -6.33
C TYR A 74 -4.91 6.68 -5.49
N LEU A 75 -3.71 6.68 -4.93
CA LEU A 75 -3.28 7.80 -4.11
C LEU A 75 -3.15 9.08 -4.91
N ILE A 76 -2.62 8.98 -6.13
CA ILE A 76 -2.51 10.14 -6.99
C ILE A 76 -3.89 10.70 -7.29
N LYS A 77 -4.85 9.81 -7.56
CA LYS A 77 -6.19 10.24 -7.87
C LYS A 77 -6.85 10.92 -6.68
N GLU A 78 -6.47 10.51 -5.47
CA GLU A 78 -7.02 11.11 -4.26
C GLU A 78 -6.27 12.36 -3.83
N GLY A 79 -5.30 12.79 -4.62
CA GLY A 79 -4.63 14.05 -4.34
C GLY A 79 -3.32 13.92 -3.59
N VAL A 80 -2.82 12.71 -3.38
CA VAL A 80 -1.56 12.54 -2.67
C VAL A 80 -0.42 12.72 -3.66
N GLU A 81 0.54 13.56 -3.29
CA GLU A 81 1.69 13.72 -4.15
C GLU A 81 2.68 12.63 -3.86
N ILE A 82 3.20 12.00 -4.88
CA ILE A 82 4.14 10.89 -4.71
C ILE A 82 5.45 11.17 -5.40
#